data_c5746ccec89f875eae73195e53b3c56c
#
_entry.id   c5746ccec89f875eae73195e53b3c56c
#
_cell.length_a   1.000
_cell.length_b   1.000
_cell.length_c   1.000
_cell.angle_alpha   90.00
_cell.angle_beta   90.00
_cell.angle_gamma   90.00
#
_symmetry.space_group_name_H-M   'P 1'
#
loop_
_entity.id
_entity.type
_entity.pdbx_description
1 polymer ?
#
loop_
_entity_poly.entity_id
_entity_poly.type
_entity_poly.pdbx_seq_one_letter_code
_entity_poly.pdbx_strand_id
1 'polypeptide(L)'
;REETYKVIKQIVADAVQDGMSDADKVKALDAALSNSLFYDWDSYYLNSGQGDKADVDPMDVWKHRGYAAYELLNDNRVVCSGYAAIFKACADEAGVKSLYVTGTVPPQPGSNNNGHAWNLVNVDGTWKVVDVTWDDTDQGDNQSDGQYLMLDQKDPKLDGRVYDKDALLDSVVEDYVDPSRLAA
;
A
#
# COMPACT_ATOMS: atom_id res chain seq x y z
N ARG A 1 18.99 -2.06 -6.06
CA ARG A 1 18.48 -0.70 -5.72
C ARG A 1 18.35 0.17 -6.97
N GLU A 2 19.39 0.23 -7.80
CA GLU A 2 19.37 1.02 -9.05
C GLU A 2 18.36 0.47 -10.06
N GLU A 3 18.31 -0.86 -10.24
CA GLU A 3 17.37 -1.51 -11.14
C GLU A 3 15.91 -1.29 -10.70
N THR A 4 15.63 -1.41 -9.42
CA THR A 4 14.30 -1.13 -8.87
C THR A 4 13.88 0.31 -9.13
N TYR A 5 14.79 1.25 -8.97
CA TYR A 5 14.51 2.67 -9.22
C TYR A 5 14.19 2.94 -10.69
N LYS A 6 14.82 2.23 -11.63
CA LYS A 6 14.47 2.31 -13.05
C LYS A 6 13.04 1.85 -13.31
N VAL A 7 12.60 0.77 -12.65
CA VAL A 7 11.22 0.29 -12.76
C VAL A 7 10.23 1.32 -12.20
N ILE A 8 10.50 1.89 -11.03
CA ILE A 8 9.66 2.95 -10.44
C ILE A 8 9.53 4.14 -11.40
N LYS A 9 10.63 4.62 -11.95
CA LYS A 9 10.61 5.72 -12.93
C LYS A 9 9.77 5.38 -14.16
N GLN A 10 9.87 4.15 -14.64
CA GLN A 10 9.10 3.73 -15.81
C GLN A 10 7.60 3.69 -15.50
N ILE A 11 7.20 3.15 -14.34
CA ILE A 11 5.80 3.15 -13.90
C ILE A 11 5.26 4.58 -13.87
N VAL A 12 6.00 5.51 -13.28
CA VAL A 12 5.58 6.91 -13.19
C VAL A 12 5.53 7.56 -14.57
N ALA A 13 6.54 7.34 -15.42
CA ALA A 13 6.57 7.89 -16.77
C ALA A 13 5.39 7.40 -17.64
N ASP A 14 4.95 6.17 -17.45
CA ASP A 14 3.83 5.60 -18.18
C ASP A 14 2.46 6.07 -17.65
N ALA A 15 2.35 6.29 -16.35
CA ALA A 15 1.07 6.61 -15.69
C ALA A 15 0.81 8.12 -15.57
N VAL A 16 1.84 8.92 -15.33
CA VAL A 16 1.72 10.34 -15.00
C VAL A 16 2.08 11.20 -16.20
N GLN A 17 1.17 12.11 -16.57
CA GLN A 17 1.36 13.05 -17.66
C GLN A 17 1.64 14.47 -17.14
N ASP A 18 2.33 15.27 -17.94
CA ASP A 18 2.58 16.67 -17.65
C ASP A 18 1.26 17.43 -17.45
N GLY A 19 1.21 18.28 -16.44
CA GLY A 19 0.03 19.07 -16.12
C GLY A 19 -1.03 18.39 -15.27
N MET A 20 -0.87 17.11 -14.91
CA MET A 20 -1.75 16.45 -13.95
C MET A 20 -1.69 17.13 -12.59
N SER A 21 -2.85 17.30 -11.96
CA SER A 21 -2.96 17.66 -10.55
C SER A 21 -2.42 16.53 -9.66
N ASP A 22 -2.11 16.82 -8.40
CA ASP A 22 -1.69 15.78 -7.46
C ASP A 22 -2.77 14.70 -7.28
N ALA A 23 -4.04 15.09 -7.27
CA ALA A 23 -5.15 14.15 -7.21
C ALA A 23 -5.18 13.21 -8.44
N ASP A 24 -4.98 13.75 -9.63
CA ASP A 24 -4.94 12.94 -10.87
C ASP A 24 -3.72 12.02 -10.90
N LYS A 25 -2.57 12.47 -10.40
CA LYS A 25 -1.37 11.63 -10.25
C LYS A 25 -1.63 10.45 -9.31
N VAL A 26 -2.21 10.71 -8.14
CA VAL A 26 -2.54 9.67 -7.16
C VAL A 26 -3.49 8.64 -7.76
N LYS A 27 -4.54 9.09 -8.44
CA LYS A 27 -5.50 8.21 -9.13
C LYS A 27 -4.82 7.37 -10.21
N ALA A 28 -3.95 7.97 -11.01
CA ALA A 28 -3.23 7.27 -12.07
C ALA A 28 -2.26 6.22 -11.51
N LEU A 29 -1.57 6.54 -10.41
CA LEU A 29 -0.65 5.61 -9.75
C LEU A 29 -1.39 4.44 -9.08
N ASP A 30 -2.52 4.70 -8.41
CA ASP A 30 -3.36 3.65 -7.84
C ASP A 30 -3.83 2.68 -8.92
N ALA A 31 -4.31 3.18 -10.05
CA ALA A 31 -4.73 2.37 -11.18
C ALA A 31 -3.56 1.58 -11.79
N ALA A 32 -2.42 2.21 -11.98
CA ALA A 32 -1.23 1.57 -12.57
C ALA A 32 -0.70 0.44 -11.69
N LEU A 33 -0.67 0.63 -10.37
CA LEU A 33 -0.19 -0.38 -9.43
C LEU A 33 -1.20 -1.51 -9.26
N SER A 34 -2.49 -1.24 -9.18
CA SER A 34 -3.52 -2.27 -9.18
C SER A 34 -3.50 -3.11 -10.46
N ASN A 35 -3.11 -2.50 -11.59
CA ASN A 35 -2.97 -3.20 -12.87
C ASN A 35 -1.69 -4.03 -12.98
N SER A 36 -0.67 -3.76 -12.18
CA SER A 36 0.67 -4.34 -12.34
C SER A 36 1.05 -5.30 -11.22
N LEU A 37 0.51 -5.11 -10.02
CA LEU A 37 0.85 -5.90 -8.84
C LEU A 37 -0.18 -7.00 -8.61
N PHE A 38 0.29 -8.07 -7.96
CA PHE A 38 -0.54 -9.18 -7.53
C PHE A 38 -0.39 -9.36 -6.02
N TYR A 39 -1.48 -9.68 -5.34
CA TYR A 39 -1.39 -9.96 -3.92
C TYR A 39 -0.78 -11.34 -3.66
N ASP A 40 0.21 -11.39 -2.78
CA ASP A 40 0.86 -12.63 -2.38
C ASP A 40 0.04 -13.35 -1.30
N TRP A 41 -0.97 -14.08 -1.75
CA TRP A 41 -1.86 -14.83 -0.88
C TRP A 41 -1.15 -15.93 -0.10
N ASP A 42 -0.13 -16.55 -0.66
CA ASP A 42 0.62 -17.59 0.04
C ASP A 42 1.36 -17.02 1.24
N SER A 43 2.05 -15.90 1.06
CA SER A 43 2.66 -15.16 2.17
C SER A 43 1.63 -14.71 3.20
N TYR A 44 0.47 -14.22 2.77
CA TYR A 44 -0.61 -13.83 3.68
C TYR A 44 -1.10 -15.02 4.51
N TYR A 45 -1.41 -16.16 3.89
CA TYR A 45 -1.89 -17.33 4.60
C TYR A 45 -0.87 -17.87 5.59
N LEU A 46 0.40 -17.92 5.22
CA LEU A 46 1.46 -18.36 6.12
C LEU A 46 1.63 -17.44 7.33
N ASN A 47 1.48 -16.14 7.14
CA ASN A 47 1.64 -15.14 8.18
C ASN A 47 0.39 -14.89 9.03
N SER A 48 -0.77 -15.38 8.60
CA SER A 48 -2.06 -15.16 9.26
C SER A 48 -2.63 -16.38 9.98
N GLY A 49 -1.82 -17.43 10.17
CA GLY A 49 -2.23 -18.68 10.83
C GLY A 49 -3.11 -19.58 9.95
N GLN A 50 -3.11 -19.36 8.64
CA GLN A 50 -3.89 -20.10 7.65
C GLN A 50 -2.97 -20.86 6.66
N GLY A 51 -1.83 -21.34 7.14
CA GLY A 51 -0.80 -21.99 6.31
C GLY A 51 -1.27 -23.21 5.53
N ASP A 52 -2.35 -23.85 5.97
CA ASP A 52 -3.01 -24.95 5.24
C ASP A 52 -3.63 -24.53 3.89
N LYS A 53 -3.80 -23.23 3.68
CA LYS A 53 -4.31 -22.66 2.42
C LYS A 53 -3.19 -22.22 1.47
N ALA A 54 -1.96 -22.17 1.93
CA ALA A 54 -0.83 -21.79 1.10
C ALA A 54 -0.45 -22.95 0.16
N ASP A 55 -0.20 -22.63 -1.11
CA ASP A 55 0.16 -23.59 -2.16
C ASP A 55 1.68 -23.56 -2.47
N VAL A 56 2.48 -23.24 -1.47
CA VAL A 56 3.94 -23.16 -1.59
C VAL A 56 4.62 -23.73 -0.36
N ASP A 57 5.85 -24.19 -0.54
CA ASP A 57 6.70 -24.54 0.59
C ASP A 57 6.99 -23.28 1.43
N PRO A 58 6.73 -23.32 2.76
CA PRO A 58 7.02 -22.21 3.64
C PRO A 58 8.47 -21.71 3.55
N MET A 59 9.42 -22.58 3.22
CA MET A 59 10.82 -22.19 3.04
C MET A 59 11.04 -21.36 1.77
N ASP A 60 10.22 -21.56 0.73
CA ASP A 60 10.32 -20.76 -0.48
C ASP A 60 9.80 -19.34 -0.26
N VAL A 61 8.70 -19.19 0.48
CA VAL A 61 8.20 -17.86 0.89
C VAL A 61 9.24 -17.10 1.72
N TRP A 62 9.99 -17.79 2.58
CA TRP A 62 11.06 -17.19 3.35
C TRP A 62 12.19 -16.61 2.49
N LYS A 63 12.45 -17.19 1.33
CA LYS A 63 13.49 -16.73 0.40
C LYS A 63 13.07 -15.45 -0.34
N HIS A 64 11.79 -15.31 -0.61
CA HIS A 64 11.25 -14.22 -1.43
C HIS A 64 10.68 -13.05 -0.62
N ARG A 65 10.26 -13.27 0.58
CA ARG A 65 9.72 -12.32 1.58
C ARG A 65 9.40 -10.92 1.08
N GLY A 66 8.58 -10.83 0.03
CA GLY A 66 7.80 -9.63 -0.31
C GLY A 66 8.42 -8.25 -0.07
N TYR A 67 9.74 -8.15 -0.05
CA TYR A 67 10.39 -6.84 -0.04
C TYR A 67 10.10 -6.20 -1.39
N ALA A 68 9.17 -5.28 -1.38
CA ALA A 68 8.59 -4.60 -2.52
C ALA A 68 9.57 -4.27 -3.64
N ALA A 69 10.76 -3.82 -3.25
CA ALA A 69 11.81 -3.46 -4.17
C ALA A 69 12.35 -4.62 -5.02
N TYR A 70 12.35 -5.84 -4.46
CA TYR A 70 12.84 -7.02 -5.15
C TYR A 70 11.74 -7.62 -6.04
N GLU A 71 10.52 -7.66 -5.56
CA GLU A 71 9.39 -8.28 -6.28
C GLU A 71 9.01 -7.52 -7.55
N LEU A 72 9.24 -6.21 -7.62
CA LEU A 72 9.10 -5.45 -8.87
C LEU A 72 10.04 -5.93 -9.99
N LEU A 73 11.11 -6.61 -9.64
CA LEU A 73 12.08 -7.18 -10.58
C LEU A 73 11.83 -8.66 -10.85
N ASN A 74 10.92 -9.27 -10.11
CA ASN A 74 10.66 -10.72 -10.15
C ASN A 74 9.27 -11.00 -10.73
N ASP A 75 8.27 -11.16 -9.90
CA ASP A 75 6.92 -11.60 -10.32
C ASP A 75 5.79 -10.61 -9.94
N ASN A 76 6.13 -9.46 -9.40
CA ASN A 76 5.21 -8.42 -8.95
C ASN A 76 4.22 -8.86 -7.85
N ARG A 77 4.54 -9.94 -7.13
CA ARG A 77 3.73 -10.41 -6.00
C ARG A 77 4.18 -9.79 -4.70
N VAL A 78 3.28 -9.07 -4.06
CA VAL A 78 3.57 -8.36 -2.82
C VAL A 78 2.36 -8.43 -1.86
N VAL A 79 2.63 -8.24 -0.59
CA VAL A 79 1.60 -8.02 0.42
C VAL A 79 1.39 -6.52 0.64
N CYS A 80 0.52 -6.14 1.57
CA CYS A 80 0.16 -4.74 1.83
C CYS A 80 1.36 -3.81 2.02
N SER A 81 2.39 -4.25 2.75
CA SER A 81 3.62 -3.48 2.94
C SER A 81 4.35 -3.21 1.63
N GLY A 82 4.31 -4.15 0.70
CA GLY A 82 4.86 -4.00 -0.64
C GLY A 82 4.08 -2.98 -1.47
N TYR A 83 2.76 -3.10 -1.53
CA TYR A 83 1.91 -2.11 -2.19
C TYR A 83 2.17 -0.70 -1.67
N ALA A 84 2.18 -0.53 -0.36
CA ALA A 84 2.37 0.78 0.27
C ALA A 84 3.77 1.38 0.02
N ALA A 85 4.81 0.55 0.06
CA ALA A 85 6.18 1.00 -0.21
C ALA A 85 6.39 1.38 -1.68
N ILE A 86 5.85 0.60 -2.60
CA ILE A 86 5.92 0.88 -4.05
C ILE A 86 5.13 2.15 -4.38
N PHE A 87 3.90 2.27 -3.83
CA PHE A 87 3.12 3.49 -4.02
C PHE A 87 3.87 4.73 -3.52
N LYS A 88 4.47 4.67 -2.32
CA LYS A 88 5.28 5.76 -1.79
C LYS A 88 6.41 6.16 -2.73
N ALA A 89 7.15 5.19 -3.22
CA ALA A 89 8.26 5.44 -4.15
C ALA A 89 7.77 6.10 -5.46
N CYS A 90 6.65 5.65 -6.00
CA CYS A 90 6.04 6.24 -7.19
C CYS A 90 5.50 7.65 -6.92
N ALA A 91 4.87 7.87 -5.78
CA ALA A 91 4.37 9.19 -5.39
C ALA A 91 5.52 10.20 -5.22
N ASP A 92 6.61 9.80 -4.57
CA ASP A 92 7.80 10.63 -4.42
C ASP A 92 8.41 10.99 -5.79
N GLU A 93 8.55 10.03 -6.70
CA GLU A 93 9.04 10.27 -8.07
C GLU A 93 8.10 11.20 -8.86
N ALA A 94 6.80 11.09 -8.65
CA ALA A 94 5.79 11.95 -9.28
C ALA A 94 5.68 13.35 -8.64
N GLY A 95 6.40 13.61 -7.55
CA GLY A 95 6.37 14.87 -6.82
C GLY A 95 5.15 15.05 -5.92
N VAL A 96 4.46 13.98 -5.55
CA VAL A 96 3.34 13.99 -4.62
C VAL A 96 3.84 13.71 -3.20
N LYS A 97 3.48 14.56 -2.25
CA LYS A 97 3.80 14.32 -0.84
C LYS A 97 3.02 13.12 -0.33
N SER A 98 3.72 12.12 0.16
CA SER A 98 3.13 10.89 0.67
C SER A 98 3.85 10.36 1.91
N LEU A 99 3.15 9.56 2.70
CA LEU A 99 3.67 8.86 3.86
C LEU A 99 3.36 7.38 3.72
N TYR A 100 4.30 6.56 4.15
CA TYR A 100 4.08 5.14 4.40
C TYR A 100 3.66 4.99 5.86
N VAL A 101 2.54 4.33 6.11
CA VAL A 101 2.02 4.13 7.47
C VAL A 101 1.71 2.67 7.71
N THR A 102 1.92 2.25 8.94
CA THR A 102 1.51 0.92 9.44
C THR A 102 0.53 1.07 10.59
N GLY A 103 -0.18 0.00 10.86
CA GLY A 103 -1.14 -0.03 11.95
C GLY A 103 -1.95 -1.32 11.92
N THR A 104 -3.14 -1.25 12.49
CA THR A 104 -4.09 -2.36 12.50
C THR A 104 -5.39 -1.97 11.81
N VAL A 105 -6.02 -2.97 11.23
CA VAL A 105 -7.37 -2.88 10.64
C VAL A 105 -8.31 -3.80 11.42
N PRO A 106 -9.63 -3.66 11.25
CA PRO A 106 -10.58 -4.62 11.83
C PRO A 106 -10.20 -6.07 11.45
N PRO A 107 -10.31 -7.02 12.38
CA PRO A 107 -9.97 -8.41 12.12
C PRO A 107 -10.67 -8.97 10.89
N GLN A 108 -9.89 -9.63 10.02
CA GLN A 108 -10.44 -10.33 8.86
C GLN A 108 -10.83 -11.76 9.21
N PRO A 109 -11.90 -12.31 8.63
CA PRO A 109 -12.34 -13.68 8.92
C PRO A 109 -11.22 -14.70 8.76
N GLY A 110 -10.99 -15.50 9.81
CA GLY A 110 -10.00 -16.57 9.81
C GLY A 110 -8.54 -16.13 10.00
N SER A 111 -8.25 -14.84 10.00
CA SER A 111 -6.90 -14.31 10.21
C SER A 111 -6.64 -14.04 11.69
N ASN A 112 -5.45 -14.41 12.17
CA ASN A 112 -4.93 -14.02 13.47
C ASN A 112 -4.00 -12.79 13.42
N ASN A 113 -3.86 -12.19 12.23
CA ASN A 113 -3.03 -11.01 11.98
C ASN A 113 -3.89 -9.91 11.35
N ASN A 114 -4.06 -8.81 12.07
CA ASN A 114 -4.77 -7.62 11.61
C ASN A 114 -3.83 -6.44 11.32
N GLY A 115 -2.53 -6.66 11.33
CA GLY A 115 -1.54 -5.69 10.89
C GLY A 115 -1.71 -5.34 9.41
N HIS A 116 -1.54 -4.06 9.09
CA HIS A 116 -1.69 -3.56 7.73
C HIS A 116 -0.75 -2.38 7.47
N ALA A 117 -0.49 -2.12 6.20
CA ALA A 117 0.25 -0.95 5.74
C ALA A 117 -0.51 -0.28 4.60
N TRP A 118 -0.51 1.04 4.61
CA TRP A 118 -1.15 1.87 3.59
C TRP A 118 -0.44 3.21 3.47
N ASN A 119 -1.03 4.18 2.79
CA ASN A 119 -0.41 5.47 2.57
C ASN A 119 -1.32 6.63 3.00
N LEU A 120 -0.70 7.73 3.36
CA LEU A 120 -1.31 9.05 3.35
C LEU A 120 -0.71 9.85 2.20
N VAL A 121 -1.54 10.66 1.54
CA VAL A 121 -1.13 11.61 0.51
C VAL A 121 -1.63 13.00 0.85
N ASN A 122 -0.82 14.01 0.58
CA ASN A 122 -1.27 15.40 0.70
C ASN A 122 -1.80 15.87 -0.66
N VAL A 123 -3.09 16.09 -0.72
CA VAL A 123 -3.78 16.62 -1.91
C VAL A 123 -4.48 17.91 -1.54
N ASP A 124 -4.09 19.00 -2.21
CA ASP A 124 -4.63 20.33 -1.96
C ASP A 124 -4.55 20.77 -0.49
N GLY A 125 -3.46 20.43 0.18
CA GLY A 125 -3.21 20.79 1.57
C GLY A 125 -3.92 19.89 2.60
N THR A 126 -4.62 18.84 2.16
CA THR A 126 -5.31 17.88 3.03
C THR A 126 -4.70 16.50 2.92
N TRP A 127 -4.39 15.88 4.05
CA TRP A 127 -3.90 14.51 4.11
C TRP A 127 -5.05 13.52 4.02
N LYS A 128 -4.99 12.66 3.00
CA LYS A 128 -6.01 11.66 2.67
C LYS A 128 -5.41 10.26 2.66
N VAL A 129 -6.24 9.27 2.92
CA VAL A 129 -5.84 7.86 2.91
C VAL A 129 -5.92 7.29 1.50
N VAL A 130 -4.86 6.55 1.12
CA VAL A 130 -4.84 5.68 -0.06
C VAL A 130 -4.41 4.30 0.38
N ASP A 131 -5.19 3.29 0.01
CA ASP A 131 -4.89 1.88 0.29
C ASP A 131 -4.99 1.08 -1.01
N VAL A 132 -3.89 1.05 -1.75
CA VAL A 132 -3.83 0.37 -3.06
C VAL A 132 -4.10 -1.12 -2.90
N THR A 133 -3.67 -1.75 -1.81
CA THR A 133 -3.95 -3.16 -1.54
C THR A 133 -5.46 -3.46 -1.57
N TRP A 134 -6.25 -2.60 -0.94
CA TRP A 134 -7.69 -2.77 -0.83
C TRP A 134 -8.46 -2.18 -2.02
N ASP A 135 -7.79 -1.36 -2.83
CA ASP A 135 -8.31 -0.91 -4.12
C ASP A 135 -8.10 -1.94 -5.23
N ASP A 136 -7.07 -2.77 -5.11
CA ASP A 136 -6.81 -3.88 -6.02
C ASP A 136 -7.74 -5.06 -5.72
N THR A 137 -8.92 -5.04 -6.32
CA THR A 137 -10.00 -6.00 -6.02
C THR A 137 -9.85 -7.31 -6.74
N ASP A 138 -9.08 -7.33 -7.81
CA ASP A 138 -8.96 -8.49 -8.65
C ASP A 138 -7.50 -8.83 -8.96
N GLN A 139 -7.15 -9.94 -8.50
CA GLN A 139 -5.85 -10.57 -8.71
C GLN A 139 -5.62 -11.04 -10.16
N GLY A 140 -6.59 -10.88 -11.02
CA GLY A 140 -6.55 -11.33 -12.41
C GLY A 140 -6.88 -10.24 -13.43
N ASP A 141 -7.88 -9.42 -13.15
CA ASP A 141 -8.35 -8.35 -14.05
C ASP A 141 -7.68 -7.00 -13.79
N ASN A 142 -6.92 -6.92 -12.73
CA ASN A 142 -6.01 -5.82 -12.44
C ASN A 142 -6.66 -4.43 -12.55
N GLN A 143 -7.73 -4.22 -11.82
CA GLN A 143 -8.40 -2.92 -11.79
C GLN A 143 -8.59 -2.44 -10.37
N SER A 144 -8.24 -1.17 -10.14
CA SER A 144 -8.62 -0.48 -8.92
C SER A 144 -10.13 -0.21 -8.93
N ASP A 145 -10.82 -0.52 -7.84
CA ASP A 145 -12.21 -0.08 -7.65
C ASP A 145 -12.32 1.30 -7.01
N GLY A 146 -11.19 1.87 -6.58
CA GLY A 146 -11.11 3.21 -5.99
C GLY A 146 -11.84 3.37 -4.66
N GLN A 147 -12.20 2.28 -3.97
CA GLN A 147 -12.96 2.34 -2.72
C GLN A 147 -12.16 2.95 -1.56
N TYR A 148 -10.83 2.88 -1.64
CA TYR A 148 -9.89 3.43 -0.66
C TYR A 148 -8.94 4.45 -1.30
N LEU A 149 -9.41 5.14 -2.33
CA LEU A 149 -8.66 6.15 -3.05
C LEU A 149 -8.96 7.55 -2.51
N MET A 150 -7.98 8.18 -1.89
CA MET A 150 -8.05 9.55 -1.35
C MET A 150 -9.23 9.77 -0.40
N LEU A 151 -9.44 8.85 0.53
CA LEU A 151 -10.46 8.97 1.55
C LEU A 151 -10.07 10.04 2.59
N ASP A 152 -11.06 10.81 3.02
CA ASP A 152 -10.93 11.61 4.24
C ASP A 152 -10.57 10.69 5.42
N GLN A 153 -9.70 11.13 6.32
CA GLN A 153 -9.27 10.31 7.45
C GLN A 153 -10.41 9.92 8.41
N LYS A 154 -11.54 10.62 8.35
CA LYS A 154 -12.76 10.33 9.11
C LYS A 154 -13.81 9.54 8.32
N ASP A 155 -13.48 9.10 7.10
CA ASP A 155 -14.42 8.29 6.31
C ASP A 155 -14.79 7.01 7.07
N PRO A 156 -16.09 6.66 7.16
CA PRO A 156 -16.55 5.44 7.85
C PRO A 156 -15.92 4.14 7.36
N LYS A 157 -15.46 4.08 6.12
CA LYS A 157 -14.72 2.92 5.61
C LYS A 157 -13.42 2.65 6.36
N LEU A 158 -12.87 3.67 7.04
CA LEU A 158 -11.64 3.58 7.82
C LEU A 158 -11.90 3.29 9.31
N ASP A 159 -13.15 3.08 9.70
CA ASP A 159 -13.48 2.80 11.10
C ASP A 159 -12.79 1.53 11.59
N GLY A 160 -12.23 1.62 12.79
CA GLY A 160 -11.46 0.53 13.39
C GLY A 160 -10.00 0.43 12.93
N ARG A 161 -9.53 1.28 12.03
CA ARG A 161 -8.09 1.41 11.74
C ARG A 161 -7.39 2.20 12.84
N VAL A 162 -6.23 1.71 13.26
CA VAL A 162 -5.39 2.36 14.28
C VAL A 162 -3.97 2.41 13.76
N TYR A 163 -3.36 3.61 13.79
CA TYR A 163 -1.96 3.80 13.39
C TYR A 163 -1.01 3.37 14.51
N ASP A 164 0.10 2.73 14.13
CA ASP A 164 1.19 2.45 15.06
C ASP A 164 1.94 3.75 15.38
N LYS A 165 2.06 4.10 16.66
CA LYS A 165 2.83 5.28 17.08
C LYS A 165 4.30 5.19 16.70
N ASP A 166 4.88 3.99 16.80
CA ASP A 166 6.30 3.78 16.49
C ASP A 166 6.59 3.82 14.98
N ALA A 167 5.58 3.61 14.14
CA ALA A 167 5.71 3.76 12.70
C ALA A 167 5.67 5.22 12.25
N LEU A 168 5.14 6.10 13.09
CA LEU A 168 5.16 7.55 12.94
C LEU A 168 6.47 8.07 13.56
N LEU A 169 7.60 7.71 12.98
CA LEU A 169 8.95 8.04 13.50
C LEU A 169 9.27 9.53 13.48
N ASP A 170 8.42 10.34 12.91
CA ASP A 170 8.61 11.76 12.82
C ASP A 170 7.47 12.48 13.56
N SER A 171 7.78 13.28 14.57
CA SER A 171 6.80 14.09 15.29
C SER A 171 5.95 14.97 14.38
N VAL A 172 6.48 15.31 13.21
CA VAL A 172 5.75 16.05 12.16
C VAL A 172 4.58 15.24 11.60
N VAL A 173 4.65 13.91 11.66
CA VAL A 173 3.59 13.04 11.13
C VAL A 173 2.38 13.01 12.04
N GLU A 174 2.57 13.12 13.36
CA GLU A 174 1.46 13.17 14.32
C GLU A 174 0.50 14.35 14.04
N ASP A 175 1.02 15.44 13.50
CA ASP A 175 0.21 16.61 13.12
C ASP A 175 -0.73 16.35 11.93
N TYR A 176 -0.47 15.28 11.16
CA TYR A 176 -1.23 14.95 9.94
C TYR A 176 -2.17 13.77 10.10
N VAL A 177 -2.08 13.06 11.19
CA VAL A 177 -2.92 11.90 11.50
C VAL A 177 -4.03 12.33 12.44
N ASP A 178 -5.25 11.84 12.22
CA ASP A 178 -6.33 12.04 13.17
C ASP A 178 -5.93 11.42 14.53
N PRO A 179 -5.81 12.23 15.61
CA PRO A 179 -5.34 11.74 16.91
C PRO A 179 -6.17 10.57 17.46
N SER A 180 -7.45 10.46 17.08
CA SER A 180 -8.32 9.36 17.51
C SER A 180 -7.89 8.00 16.91
N ARG A 181 -7.07 8.03 15.89
CA ARG A 181 -6.55 6.83 15.19
C ARG A 181 -5.18 6.39 15.70
N LEU A 182 -4.53 7.16 16.56
CA LEU A 182 -3.25 6.77 17.14
C LEU A 182 -3.44 5.67 18.18
N ALA A 183 -2.56 4.68 18.15
CA ALA A 183 -2.54 3.62 19.18
C ALA A 183 -2.26 4.24 20.56
N ALA A 184 -2.93 3.72 21.57
CA ALA A 184 -2.77 4.16 22.95
C ALA A 184 -1.37 3.81 23.51
#